data_9877ef310516cf82ae03624c713fbea0
#
_entry.id   9877ef310516cf82ae03624c713fbea0
#
_cell.length_a   1.000
_cell.length_b   1.000
_cell.length_c   1.000
_cell.angle_alpha   90.00
_cell.angle_beta   90.00
_cell.angle_gamma   90.00
#
_symmetry.space_group_name_H-M   'P 1'
#
loop_
_entity.id
_entity.type
_entity.pdbx_description
1 polymer ?
#
loop_
_entity_poly.entity_id
_entity_poly.type
_entity_poly.pdbx_seq_one_letter_code
_entity_poly.pdbx_strand_id
1 'polypeptide(L)'
;LLDFNRHDAPTDVSANSKRPGMDAFLEAVYEDCDFVIWSQTHWRWLELKLTALGMLASPKYKIFFVMDKTSMFRIVSKKRDGTEFRHTIKPLRIIWDKVEGWNAANTLHLDDLSRNFALNPRSGVKCRAYHRDKPNASSDVELPALAAYLAHVARCPKGLSSFDHGKWRAVWKQIRKEG
;
A
#
# COMPACT_ATOMS: atom_id res chain seq x y z
N LEU A 1 -1.55 3.61 -4.10
CA LEU A 1 -1.05 4.85 -3.48
C LEU A 1 -0.64 5.89 -4.52
N LEU A 2 -0.09 5.48 -5.63
CA LEU A 2 0.37 6.34 -6.71
C LEU A 2 -0.39 6.00 -7.99
N ASP A 3 -0.92 7.02 -8.67
CA ASP A 3 -1.50 6.84 -10.00
C ASP A 3 -0.36 6.85 -11.02
N PHE A 4 -0.04 5.68 -11.54
CA PHE A 4 0.95 5.51 -12.57
C PHE A 4 0.28 4.87 -13.78
N ASN A 5 -0.13 5.68 -14.73
CA ASN A 5 -0.51 5.19 -16.04
C ASN A 5 0.68 4.49 -16.69
N ARG A 6 0.45 3.33 -17.30
CA ARG A 6 1.49 2.58 -18.03
C ARG A 6 2.09 3.33 -19.21
N HIS A 7 1.44 4.42 -19.63
CA HIS A 7 1.78 5.24 -20.77
C HIS A 7 2.44 6.58 -20.40
N ASP A 8 2.55 6.90 -19.09
CA ASP A 8 3.25 8.12 -18.69
C ASP A 8 4.74 7.98 -19.05
N ALA A 9 5.23 8.91 -19.88
CA ALA A 9 6.67 9.03 -20.12
C ALA A 9 7.37 9.36 -18.79
N PRO A 10 8.67 9.01 -18.62
CA PRO A 10 9.42 9.33 -17.39
C PRO A 10 9.41 10.81 -17.02
N THR A 11 9.26 11.66 -18.03
CA THR A 11 9.21 13.12 -17.90
C THR A 11 7.91 13.65 -17.27
N ASP A 12 6.84 12.85 -17.25
CA ASP A 12 5.53 13.28 -16.73
C ASP A 12 5.35 12.97 -15.22
N VAL A 13 6.32 12.33 -14.59
CA VAL A 13 6.28 12.09 -13.14
C VAL A 13 6.70 13.37 -12.44
N SER A 14 5.74 14.17 -12.05
CA SER A 14 5.93 15.41 -11.30
C SER A 14 5.44 15.24 -9.85
N ALA A 15 5.77 16.21 -9.00
CA ALA A 15 5.21 16.30 -7.65
C ALA A 15 3.67 16.27 -7.64
N ASN A 16 3.04 16.72 -8.72
CA ASN A 16 1.59 16.68 -8.93
C ASN A 16 1.02 15.26 -9.15
N SER A 17 1.88 14.24 -9.34
CA SER A 17 1.46 12.83 -9.40
C SER A 17 1.23 12.20 -8.03
N LYS A 18 1.57 12.91 -6.95
CA LYS A 18 1.31 12.45 -5.60
C LYS A 18 -0.18 12.51 -5.28
N ARG A 19 -0.68 11.47 -4.63
CA ARG A 19 -1.98 11.51 -3.99
C ARG A 19 -1.97 12.55 -2.86
N PRO A 20 -3.04 13.36 -2.69
CA PRO A 20 -3.11 14.32 -1.59
C PRO A 20 -2.76 13.69 -0.23
N GLY A 21 -1.93 14.38 0.54
CA GLY A 21 -1.46 13.93 1.85
C GLY A 21 -0.43 12.81 1.84
N MET A 22 0.18 12.44 0.69
CA MET A 22 1.09 11.30 0.62
C MET A 22 2.32 11.47 1.51
N ASP A 23 2.97 12.62 1.49
CA ASP A 23 4.19 12.84 2.29
C ASP A 23 3.85 12.78 3.80
N ALA A 24 2.80 13.47 4.22
CA ALA A 24 2.34 13.44 5.61
C ALA A 24 1.92 12.01 6.05
N PHE A 25 1.29 11.24 5.15
CA PHE A 25 0.97 9.83 5.40
C PHE A 25 2.23 9.00 5.65
N LEU A 26 3.24 9.11 4.80
CA LEU A 26 4.48 8.34 4.93
C LEU A 26 5.25 8.72 6.19
N GLU A 27 5.31 10.01 6.53
CA GLU A 27 5.90 10.50 7.78
C GLU A 27 5.19 9.91 9.00
N ALA A 28 3.86 10.03 9.06
CA ALA A 28 3.07 9.54 10.19
C ALA A 28 3.15 8.00 10.35
N VAL A 29 3.16 7.25 9.24
CA VAL A 29 3.28 5.79 9.29
C VAL A 29 4.67 5.35 9.73
N TYR A 30 5.71 6.11 9.36
CA TYR A 30 7.10 5.80 9.71
C TYR A 30 7.39 5.91 11.22
N GLU A 31 6.57 6.63 11.97
CA GLU A 31 6.67 6.70 13.44
C GLU A 31 6.49 5.32 14.11
N ASP A 32 5.64 4.47 13.55
CA ASP A 32 5.25 3.19 14.15
C ASP A 32 5.65 1.97 13.32
N CYS A 33 6.03 2.16 12.04
CA CYS A 33 6.19 1.06 11.08
C CYS A 33 7.32 1.31 10.09
N ASP A 34 8.15 0.30 9.84
CA ASP A 34 8.95 0.23 8.63
C ASP A 34 8.05 0.01 7.43
N PHE A 35 8.42 0.50 6.25
CA PHE A 35 7.65 0.24 5.05
C PHE A 35 8.48 -0.16 3.83
N VAL A 36 7.88 -1.02 3.05
CA VAL A 36 8.39 -1.56 1.79
C VAL A 36 7.50 -1.10 0.65
N ILE A 37 8.11 -0.73 -0.46
CA ILE A 37 7.38 -0.43 -1.69
C ILE A 37 7.40 -1.66 -2.60
N TRP A 38 6.22 -2.19 -2.93
CA TRP A 38 6.08 -3.31 -3.86
C TRP A 38 5.21 -2.94 -5.06
N SER A 39 5.85 -2.77 -6.22
CA SER A 39 5.19 -2.34 -7.46
C SER A 39 4.98 -3.51 -8.44
N GLN A 40 3.95 -3.37 -9.30
CA GLN A 40 3.77 -4.23 -10.48
C GLN A 40 4.59 -3.76 -11.70
N THR A 41 5.32 -2.67 -11.59
CA THR A 41 6.19 -2.15 -12.65
C THR A 41 7.58 -2.75 -12.55
N HIS A 42 8.39 -2.62 -13.60
CA HIS A 42 9.79 -3.03 -13.59
C HIS A 42 10.62 -2.07 -12.72
N TRP A 43 11.68 -2.58 -12.06
CA TRP A 43 12.48 -1.84 -11.10
C TRP A 43 13.03 -0.49 -11.62
N ARG A 44 13.49 -0.43 -12.88
CA ARG A 44 13.98 0.83 -13.48
C ARG A 44 12.93 1.94 -13.50
N TRP A 45 11.68 1.60 -13.84
CA TRP A 45 10.57 2.53 -13.79
C TRP A 45 10.21 2.93 -12.37
N LEU A 46 10.25 1.97 -11.47
CA LEU A 46 9.96 2.21 -10.06
C LEU A 46 10.99 3.16 -9.45
N GLU A 47 12.29 2.95 -9.71
CA GLU A 47 13.37 3.80 -9.25
C GLU A 47 13.20 5.24 -9.76
N LEU A 48 12.99 5.43 -11.07
CA LEU A 48 12.75 6.75 -11.66
C LEU A 48 11.56 7.46 -10.99
N LYS A 49 10.46 6.75 -10.73
CA LYS A 49 9.28 7.32 -10.12
C LYS A 49 9.51 7.70 -8.66
N LEU A 50 10.14 6.82 -7.88
CA LEU A 50 10.46 7.10 -6.48
C LEU A 50 11.42 8.28 -6.34
N THR A 51 12.39 8.39 -7.26
CA THR A 51 13.32 9.53 -7.34
C THR A 51 12.59 10.82 -7.68
N ALA A 52 11.77 10.82 -8.74
CA ALA A 52 11.01 12.00 -9.18
C ALA A 52 10.00 12.48 -8.12
N LEU A 53 9.49 11.58 -7.31
CA LEU A 53 8.61 11.89 -6.17
C LEU A 53 9.37 12.32 -4.89
N GLY A 54 10.71 12.32 -4.92
CA GLY A 54 11.55 12.65 -3.77
C GLY A 54 11.51 11.61 -2.63
N MET A 55 10.99 10.41 -2.90
CA MET A 55 10.79 9.39 -1.87
C MET A 55 12.09 8.72 -1.42
N LEU A 56 13.09 8.60 -2.31
CA LEU A 56 14.38 7.97 -1.99
C LEU A 56 15.31 8.87 -1.17
N ALA A 57 15.10 10.19 -1.23
CA ALA A 57 15.90 11.19 -0.55
C ALA A 57 15.16 11.92 0.58
N SER A 58 14.03 11.37 1.06
CA SER A 58 13.27 11.99 2.14
C SER A 58 14.09 12.02 3.44
N PRO A 59 14.21 13.19 4.10
CA PRO A 59 14.85 13.28 5.40
C PRO A 59 13.95 12.76 6.54
N LYS A 60 12.65 12.56 6.29
CA LYS A 60 11.64 12.28 7.31
C LYS A 60 11.27 10.81 7.44
N TYR A 61 11.61 10.00 6.45
CA TYR A 61 11.37 8.56 6.46
C TYR A 61 12.36 7.83 5.57
N LYS A 62 12.48 6.52 5.76
CA LYS A 62 13.29 5.64 4.92
C LYS A 62 12.45 4.49 4.40
N ILE A 63 12.64 4.15 3.14
CA ILE A 63 12.10 2.92 2.56
C ILE A 63 13.05 1.79 2.94
N PHE A 64 12.55 0.75 3.62
CA PHE A 64 13.36 -0.36 4.09
C PHE A 64 13.96 -1.15 2.92
N PHE A 65 13.12 -1.51 1.94
CA PHE A 65 13.54 -1.98 0.62
C PHE A 65 12.42 -1.83 -0.41
N VAL A 66 12.73 -2.12 -1.66
CA VAL A 66 11.82 -2.00 -2.80
C VAL A 66 11.72 -3.33 -3.52
N MET A 67 10.51 -3.74 -3.91
CA MET A 67 10.22 -4.92 -4.73
C MET A 67 9.48 -4.52 -5.99
N ASP A 68 9.82 -5.14 -7.08
CA ASP A 68 9.19 -4.91 -8.38
C ASP A 68 8.35 -6.11 -8.85
N LYS A 69 7.92 -6.09 -10.10
CA LYS A 69 7.11 -7.16 -10.71
C LYS A 69 7.80 -8.54 -10.72
N THR A 70 9.14 -8.60 -10.66
CA THR A 70 9.87 -9.87 -10.69
C THR A 70 9.70 -10.68 -9.42
N SER A 71 9.33 -10.01 -8.31
CA SER A 71 9.00 -10.65 -7.02
C SER A 71 7.53 -11.07 -6.90
N MET A 72 6.71 -10.85 -7.93
CA MET A 72 5.30 -11.26 -7.92
C MET A 72 5.14 -12.71 -8.40
N PHE A 73 4.15 -13.39 -7.82
CA PHE A 73 3.81 -14.75 -8.22
C PHE A 73 2.60 -14.78 -9.16
N ARG A 74 2.68 -15.63 -10.18
CA ARG A 74 1.54 -15.91 -11.05
C ARG A 74 0.74 -17.06 -10.47
N ILE A 75 -0.56 -16.85 -10.32
CA ILE A 75 -1.51 -17.87 -9.89
C ILE A 75 -2.66 -17.99 -10.87
N VAL A 76 -3.37 -19.11 -10.77
CA VAL A 76 -4.65 -19.34 -11.44
C VAL A 76 -5.75 -19.25 -10.40
N SER A 77 -6.76 -18.45 -10.66
CA SER A 77 -7.96 -18.33 -9.82
C SER A 77 -9.20 -18.67 -10.64
N LYS A 78 -10.27 -19.10 -9.98
CA LYS A 78 -11.57 -19.35 -10.62
C LYS A 78 -12.52 -18.21 -10.31
N LYS A 79 -13.22 -17.72 -11.32
CA LYS A 79 -14.36 -16.81 -11.16
C LYS A 79 -15.59 -17.59 -10.64
N ARG A 80 -16.64 -16.87 -10.26
CA ARG A 80 -17.90 -17.48 -9.79
C ARG A 80 -18.56 -18.39 -10.83
N ASP A 81 -18.36 -18.11 -12.11
CA ASP A 81 -18.84 -18.90 -13.24
C ASP A 81 -17.96 -20.12 -13.58
N GLY A 82 -16.93 -20.40 -12.77
CA GLY A 82 -15.98 -21.48 -12.97
C GLY A 82 -14.85 -21.17 -13.94
N THR A 83 -14.87 -20.05 -14.65
CA THR A 83 -13.83 -19.65 -15.61
C THR A 83 -12.50 -19.39 -14.89
N GLU A 84 -11.44 -20.02 -15.38
CA GLU A 84 -10.09 -19.79 -14.89
C GLU A 84 -9.51 -18.51 -15.47
N PHE A 85 -8.77 -17.77 -14.62
CA PHE A 85 -7.99 -16.63 -15.06
C PHE A 85 -6.64 -16.59 -14.36
N ARG A 86 -5.62 -16.20 -15.13
CA ARG A 86 -4.25 -16.08 -14.62
C ARG A 86 -3.98 -14.63 -14.23
N HIS A 87 -3.42 -14.44 -13.05
CA HIS A 87 -3.00 -13.11 -12.59
C HIS A 87 -1.80 -13.20 -11.67
N THR A 88 -1.18 -12.05 -11.38
CA THR A 88 -0.07 -11.94 -10.44
C THR A 88 -0.55 -11.43 -9.10
N ILE A 89 0.12 -11.86 -8.03
CA ILE A 89 -0.14 -11.49 -6.64
C ILE A 89 1.15 -11.12 -5.93
N LYS A 90 1.02 -10.52 -4.74
CA LYS A 90 2.13 -10.11 -3.88
C LYS A 90 2.09 -10.89 -2.55
N PRO A 91 2.63 -12.11 -2.49
CA PRO A 91 2.57 -12.91 -1.26
C PRO A 91 3.55 -12.40 -0.22
N LEU A 92 3.06 -12.01 0.95
CA LEU A 92 3.88 -11.49 2.05
C LEU A 92 4.89 -12.51 2.60
N ARG A 93 4.65 -13.80 2.37
CA ARG A 93 5.58 -14.87 2.77
C ARG A 93 7.00 -14.65 2.29
N ILE A 94 7.18 -14.08 1.08
CA ILE A 94 8.51 -13.74 0.53
C ILE A 94 9.24 -12.75 1.44
N ILE A 95 8.52 -11.79 1.99
CA ILE A 95 9.08 -10.78 2.90
C ILE A 95 9.40 -11.44 4.24
N TRP A 96 8.47 -12.21 4.79
CA TRP A 96 8.64 -12.86 6.09
C TRP A 96 9.80 -13.86 6.12
N ASP A 97 10.07 -14.56 5.01
CA ASP A 97 11.18 -15.51 4.91
C ASP A 97 12.56 -14.81 4.76
N LYS A 98 12.57 -13.52 4.45
CA LYS A 98 13.80 -12.73 4.23
C LYS A 98 14.12 -11.78 5.36
N VAL A 99 13.13 -11.32 6.10
CA VAL A 99 13.29 -10.32 7.15
C VAL A 99 12.96 -10.96 8.49
N GLU A 100 13.98 -11.16 9.28
CA GLU A 100 13.85 -11.76 10.62
C GLU A 100 12.87 -10.94 11.48
N GLY A 101 12.01 -11.63 12.20
CA GLY A 101 10.99 -11.03 13.06
C GLY A 101 9.72 -10.57 12.36
N TRP A 102 9.71 -10.47 11.02
CA TRP A 102 8.50 -10.08 10.29
C TRP A 102 7.60 -11.29 10.03
N ASN A 103 6.31 -11.12 10.28
CA ASN A 103 5.32 -12.20 10.16
C ASN A 103 3.89 -11.65 10.04
N ALA A 104 2.90 -12.54 9.98
CA ALA A 104 1.50 -12.17 9.82
C ALA A 104 0.92 -11.34 10.99
N ALA A 105 1.53 -11.38 12.17
CA ALA A 105 1.06 -10.64 13.34
C ALA A 105 1.53 -9.17 13.34
N ASN A 106 2.57 -8.83 12.56
CA ASN A 106 3.16 -7.49 12.54
C ASN A 106 3.30 -6.88 11.14
N THR A 107 2.69 -7.49 10.12
CA THR A 107 2.83 -7.01 8.73
C THR A 107 1.45 -6.76 8.10
N LEU A 108 1.27 -5.59 7.52
CA LEU A 108 0.10 -5.22 6.72
C LEU A 108 0.50 -4.94 5.27
N HIS A 109 -0.41 -5.26 4.35
CA HIS A 109 -0.26 -5.00 2.93
C HIS A 109 -1.32 -4.00 2.47
N LEU A 110 -0.90 -2.80 2.11
CA LEU A 110 -1.77 -1.74 1.62
C LEU A 110 -1.78 -1.74 0.09
N ASP A 111 -2.92 -2.01 -0.52
CA ASP A 111 -3.06 -2.07 -1.99
C ASP A 111 -4.52 -1.76 -2.41
N ASP A 112 -4.72 -1.29 -3.63
CA ASP A 112 -6.06 -1.05 -4.19
C ASP A 112 -6.67 -2.29 -4.85
N LEU A 113 -5.86 -3.29 -5.17
CA LEU A 113 -6.27 -4.53 -5.83
C LEU A 113 -6.39 -5.68 -4.82
N SER A 114 -7.61 -6.06 -4.47
CA SER A 114 -7.88 -7.18 -3.53
C SER A 114 -7.20 -8.50 -3.93
N ARG A 115 -6.96 -8.73 -5.22
CA ARG A 115 -6.27 -9.93 -5.71
C ARG A 115 -4.83 -10.05 -5.17
N ASN A 116 -4.18 -8.93 -4.85
CA ASN A 116 -2.83 -8.92 -4.31
C ASN A 116 -2.75 -9.52 -2.91
N PHE A 117 -3.88 -9.58 -2.20
CA PHE A 117 -4.01 -10.19 -0.87
C PHE A 117 -4.38 -11.69 -0.89
N ALA A 118 -4.49 -12.31 -2.06
CA ALA A 118 -5.06 -13.66 -2.20
C ALA A 118 -4.46 -14.71 -1.24
N LEU A 119 -3.15 -14.66 -0.96
CA LEU A 119 -2.49 -15.57 -0.03
C LEU A 119 -2.39 -15.03 1.41
N ASN A 120 -2.68 -13.75 1.64
CA ASN A 120 -2.59 -13.09 2.94
C ASN A 120 -3.81 -12.17 3.17
N PRO A 121 -5.06 -12.68 3.07
CA PRO A 121 -6.25 -11.83 3.08
C PRO A 121 -6.46 -11.09 4.41
N ARG A 122 -6.01 -11.67 5.52
CA ARG A 122 -6.10 -11.05 6.85
C ARG A 122 -5.11 -9.92 7.08
N SER A 123 -4.02 -9.85 6.31
CA SER A 123 -3.03 -8.76 6.36
C SER A 123 -3.34 -7.67 5.32
N GLY A 124 -4.39 -7.81 4.52
CA GLY A 124 -4.73 -6.88 3.44
C GLY A 124 -5.55 -5.69 3.92
N VAL A 125 -5.05 -4.49 3.69
CA VAL A 125 -5.76 -3.22 3.88
C VAL A 125 -6.06 -2.63 2.51
N LYS A 126 -7.31 -2.78 2.06
CA LYS A 126 -7.71 -2.29 0.74
C LYS A 126 -7.95 -0.78 0.77
N CYS A 127 -7.14 -0.02 0.03
CA CYS A 127 -7.38 1.39 -0.26
C CYS A 127 -8.16 1.58 -1.56
N ARG A 128 -8.70 2.78 -1.78
CA ARG A 128 -9.28 3.17 -3.07
C ARG A 128 -8.17 3.50 -4.05
N ALA A 129 -8.33 3.10 -5.31
CA ALA A 129 -7.48 3.59 -6.37
C ALA A 129 -7.55 5.12 -6.45
N TYR A 130 -6.41 5.75 -6.66
CA TYR A 130 -6.34 7.19 -6.90
C TYR A 130 -6.20 7.45 -8.38
N HIS A 131 -6.97 8.40 -8.88
CA HIS A 131 -6.98 8.85 -10.27
C HIS A 131 -6.92 10.38 -10.29
N ARG A 132 -5.78 10.93 -10.68
CA ARG A 132 -5.52 12.38 -10.66
C ARG A 132 -6.41 13.18 -11.63
N ASP A 133 -6.93 12.52 -12.66
CA ASP A 133 -7.81 13.09 -13.68
C ASP A 133 -9.27 13.22 -13.24
N LYS A 134 -9.62 12.72 -12.08
CA LYS A 134 -10.98 12.82 -11.56
C LYS A 134 -11.26 14.21 -10.96
N PRO A 135 -12.49 14.75 -11.11
CA PRO A 135 -12.83 16.11 -10.67
C PRO A 135 -12.57 16.39 -9.19
N ASN A 136 -12.65 15.37 -8.34
CA ASN A 136 -12.46 15.47 -6.88
C ASN A 136 -11.13 14.89 -6.40
N ALA A 137 -10.15 14.73 -7.29
CA ALA A 137 -8.85 14.17 -6.93
C ALA A 137 -8.12 15.00 -5.86
N SER A 138 -8.21 16.32 -5.93
CA SER A 138 -7.57 17.24 -4.97
C SER A 138 -8.15 17.19 -3.56
N SER A 139 -9.41 16.74 -3.41
CA SER A 139 -10.10 16.59 -2.12
C SER A 139 -10.04 15.16 -1.56
N ASP A 140 -9.17 14.31 -2.10
CA ASP A 140 -9.03 12.93 -1.63
C ASP A 140 -8.47 12.89 -0.19
N VAL A 141 -9.18 12.23 0.70
CA VAL A 141 -8.84 12.10 2.14
C VAL A 141 -8.49 10.66 2.54
N GLU A 142 -8.27 9.78 1.59
CA GLU A 142 -8.02 8.37 1.87
C GLU A 142 -6.71 8.15 2.66
N LEU A 143 -5.63 8.86 2.31
CA LEU A 143 -4.35 8.71 3.00
C LEU A 143 -4.36 9.24 4.44
N PRO A 144 -4.92 10.41 4.75
CA PRO A 144 -5.13 10.84 6.13
C PRO A 144 -5.96 9.85 6.96
N ALA A 145 -7.02 9.28 6.37
CA ALA A 145 -7.84 8.28 7.04
C ALA A 145 -7.07 6.98 7.31
N LEU A 146 -6.24 6.54 6.36
CA LEU A 146 -5.37 5.38 6.52
C LEU A 146 -4.27 5.62 7.56
N ALA A 147 -3.66 6.80 7.61
CA ALA A 147 -2.66 7.15 8.62
C ALA A 147 -3.24 7.00 10.03
N ALA A 148 -4.41 7.59 10.27
CA ALA A 148 -5.10 7.49 11.56
C ALA A 148 -5.43 6.03 11.92
N TYR A 149 -5.90 5.24 10.96
CA TYR A 149 -6.18 3.82 11.17
C TYR A 149 -4.92 3.02 11.49
N LEU A 150 -3.84 3.20 10.71
CA LEU A 150 -2.59 2.46 10.89
C LEU A 150 -1.92 2.79 12.22
N ALA A 151 -1.88 4.05 12.64
CA ALA A 151 -1.40 4.47 13.95
C ALA A 151 -2.21 3.83 15.10
N HIS A 152 -3.54 3.80 14.98
CA HIS A 152 -4.41 3.16 15.96
C HIS A 152 -4.12 1.66 16.11
N VAL A 153 -4.01 0.92 15.00
CA VAL A 153 -3.78 -0.53 15.07
C VAL A 153 -2.35 -0.88 15.46
N ALA A 154 -1.36 -0.08 15.06
CA ALA A 154 0.05 -0.28 15.42
C ALA A 154 0.28 -0.12 16.93
N ARG A 155 -0.40 0.85 17.55
CA ARG A 155 -0.29 1.14 18.99
C ARG A 155 -1.25 0.31 19.86
N CYS A 156 -2.08 -0.53 19.26
CA CYS A 156 -3.03 -1.36 20.01
C CYS A 156 -2.32 -2.53 20.72
N PRO A 157 -2.44 -2.68 22.05
CA PRO A 157 -1.79 -3.76 22.78
C PRO A 157 -2.23 -5.18 22.35
N LYS A 158 -3.42 -5.29 21.74
CA LYS A 158 -3.95 -6.58 21.24
C LYS A 158 -3.30 -7.01 19.91
N GLY A 159 -2.46 -6.17 19.30
CA GLY A 159 -1.76 -6.43 18.05
C GLY A 159 -2.65 -6.37 16.80
N LEU A 160 -2.02 -6.39 15.63
CA LEU A 160 -2.67 -6.23 14.33
C LEU A 160 -3.72 -7.33 14.05
N SER A 161 -3.48 -8.56 14.50
CA SER A 161 -4.36 -9.71 14.26
C SER A 161 -5.73 -9.61 14.92
N SER A 162 -5.92 -8.67 15.85
CA SER A 162 -7.21 -8.42 16.51
C SER A 162 -8.20 -7.64 15.64
N PHE A 163 -7.76 -7.13 14.51
CA PHE A 163 -8.58 -6.30 13.61
C PHE A 163 -8.98 -7.04 12.34
N ASP A 164 -10.20 -6.77 11.87
CA ASP A 164 -10.62 -7.09 10.50
C ASP A 164 -10.21 -5.92 9.58
N HIS A 165 -9.02 -6.03 9.01
CA HIS A 165 -8.46 -5.00 8.13
C HIS A 165 -9.30 -4.76 6.85
N GLY A 166 -10.15 -5.71 6.46
CA GLY A 166 -11.12 -5.52 5.39
C GLY A 166 -12.19 -4.47 5.73
N LYS A 167 -12.41 -4.22 7.02
CA LYS A 167 -13.39 -3.24 7.53
C LYS A 167 -12.73 -1.97 8.12
N TRP A 168 -11.50 -1.68 7.80
CA TRP A 168 -10.73 -0.58 8.38
C TRP A 168 -11.45 0.78 8.38
N ARG A 169 -12.28 1.07 7.36
CA ARG A 169 -13.04 2.32 7.30
C ARG A 169 -14.11 2.44 8.39
N ALA A 170 -14.65 1.33 8.86
CA ALA A 170 -15.60 1.35 9.99
C ALA A 170 -14.87 1.71 11.29
N VAL A 171 -13.69 1.12 11.51
CA VAL A 171 -12.82 1.43 12.65
C VAL A 171 -12.40 2.90 12.61
N TRP A 172 -11.92 3.40 11.48
CA TRP A 172 -11.57 4.82 11.31
C TRP A 172 -12.72 5.78 11.63
N LYS A 173 -13.95 5.46 11.20
CA LYS A 173 -15.13 6.27 11.51
C LYS A 173 -15.43 6.32 13.01
N GLN A 174 -15.13 5.25 13.73
CA GLN A 174 -15.27 5.19 15.18
C GLN A 174 -14.22 6.04 15.87
N ILE A 175 -12.95 5.88 15.50
CA ILE A 175 -11.83 6.70 16.02
C ILE A 175 -12.15 8.20 15.89
N ARG A 176 -12.69 8.61 14.72
CA ARG A 176 -13.06 10.01 14.45
C ARG A 176 -14.19 10.57 15.33
N LYS A 177 -15.01 9.72 15.95
CA LYS A 177 -16.11 10.14 16.82
C LYS A 177 -15.67 10.24 18.29
N GLU A 178 -14.60 9.54 18.64
CA GLU A 178 -14.08 9.45 20.00
C GLU A 178 -12.99 10.51 20.29
N GLY A 179 -12.41 11.12 19.26
CA GLY A 179 -11.42 12.20 19.33
C GLY A 179 -11.96 13.52 18.81
#